data_b0311b1c41bc582c711001ecb7aa5263
#
_entry.id   b0311b1c41bc582c711001ecb7aa5263
#
_cell.length_a   1.000
_cell.length_b   1.000
_cell.length_c   1.000
_cell.angle_alpha   90.00
_cell.angle_beta   90.00
_cell.angle_gamma   90.00
#
_symmetry.space_group_name_H-M   'P 1'
#
loop_
_entity.id
_entity.type
_entity.pdbx_description
1 polymer ?
#
loop_
_entity_poly.entity_id
_entity_poly.type
_entity_poly.pdbx_seq_one_letter_code
_entity_poly.pdbx_strand_id
1 'polypeptide(L)'
;MVGIDWRAQQQRVIDYIRSRGDFIVDREPPQQILLEHPRVAMVLRDEASYNAVRTPMDLPIAREVIEALKSAREDVVLLPTMGGSVPLGAMERAAQTRTITVPIANYDDNQHAANENLRLQNLWDGVETMAALLAMK
;
A
#
# COMPACT_ATOMS: atom_id res chain seq x y z
N MET A 1 4.57 -0.74 8.12
CA MET A 1 6.01 -1.07 8.04
C MET A 1 6.14 -2.56 7.81
N VAL A 2 6.98 -2.97 6.86
CA VAL A 2 7.26 -4.39 6.57
C VAL A 2 7.89 -5.07 7.80
N GLY A 3 7.48 -6.30 8.09
CA GLY A 3 8.00 -7.07 9.23
C GLY A 3 7.41 -6.73 10.59
N ILE A 4 6.42 -5.85 10.65
CA ILE A 4 5.73 -5.51 11.89
C ILE A 4 4.24 -5.85 11.73
N ASP A 5 3.69 -6.51 12.74
CA ASP A 5 2.26 -6.82 12.79
C ASP A 5 1.42 -5.54 12.84
N TRP A 6 0.38 -5.46 12.02
CA TRP A 6 -0.46 -4.28 11.92
C TRP A 6 -1.23 -3.97 13.22
N ARG A 7 -1.59 -5.00 14.00
CA ARG A 7 -2.24 -4.81 15.31
C ARG A 7 -1.30 -4.15 16.29
N ALA A 8 -0.02 -4.58 16.29
CA ALA A 8 1.02 -3.95 17.09
C ALA A 8 1.23 -2.48 16.70
N GLN A 9 1.13 -2.15 15.39
CA GLN A 9 1.21 -0.75 14.95
C GLN A 9 0.00 0.07 15.41
N GLN A 10 -1.21 -0.46 15.29
CA GLN A 10 -2.40 0.22 15.82
C GLN A 10 -2.25 0.48 17.32
N GLN A 11 -1.79 -0.50 18.08
CA GLN A 11 -1.59 -0.34 19.52
C GLN A 11 -0.57 0.76 19.85
N ARG A 12 0.54 0.82 19.11
CA ARG A 12 1.55 1.90 19.27
C ARG A 12 0.96 3.29 19.02
N VAL A 13 0.09 3.44 18.01
CA VAL A 13 -0.60 4.71 17.75
C VAL A 13 -1.50 5.08 18.92
N ILE A 14 -2.25 4.13 19.46
CA ILE A 14 -3.12 4.34 20.61
C ILE A 14 -2.30 4.73 21.84
N ASP A 15 -1.21 4.03 22.11
CA ASP A 15 -0.34 4.33 23.25
C ASP A 15 0.31 5.72 23.11
N TYR A 16 0.67 6.10 21.89
CA TYR A 16 1.15 7.46 21.62
C TYR A 16 0.08 8.52 21.92
N ILE A 17 -1.15 8.33 21.44
CA ILE A 17 -2.27 9.26 21.71
C ILE A 17 -2.48 9.38 23.24
N ARG A 18 -2.52 8.26 23.96
CA ARG A 18 -2.63 8.27 25.43
C ARG A 18 -1.47 9.03 26.09
N SER A 19 -0.25 8.82 25.62
CA SER A 19 0.93 9.51 26.18
C SER A 19 0.89 11.03 25.99
N ARG A 20 0.07 11.51 25.06
CA ARG A 20 -0.18 12.94 24.84
C ARG A 20 -1.27 13.50 25.77
N GLY A 21 -1.87 12.66 26.63
CA GLY A 21 -2.89 13.05 27.60
C GLY A 21 -4.32 12.98 27.08
N ASP A 22 -4.54 12.30 25.94
CA ASP A 22 -5.89 12.12 25.42
C ASP A 22 -6.58 10.92 26.07
N PHE A 23 -7.86 11.09 26.46
CA PHE A 23 -8.74 10.01 26.88
C PHE A 23 -9.30 9.32 25.64
N ILE A 24 -9.10 8.01 25.50
CA ILE A 24 -9.49 7.28 24.29
C ILE A 24 -10.81 6.56 24.50
N VAL A 25 -11.70 6.72 23.53
CA VAL A 25 -12.98 6.01 23.43
C VAL A 25 -13.06 5.27 22.10
N ASP A 26 -13.88 4.21 22.03
CA ASP A 26 -14.10 3.37 20.83
C ASP A 26 -15.44 3.64 20.14
N ARG A 27 -16.21 4.59 20.65
CA ARG A 27 -17.51 5.03 20.12
C ARG A 27 -17.76 6.48 20.51
N GLU A 28 -18.85 7.04 19.98
CA GLU A 28 -19.29 8.40 20.33
C GLU A 28 -19.39 8.55 21.86
N PRO A 29 -18.62 9.46 22.47
CA PRO A 29 -18.63 9.65 23.92
C PRO A 29 -19.91 10.34 24.38
N PRO A 30 -20.50 9.90 25.51
CA PRO A 30 -21.58 10.64 26.14
C PRO A 30 -21.06 11.98 26.65
N GLN A 31 -21.98 12.96 26.80
CA GLN A 31 -21.63 14.31 27.22
C GLN A 31 -20.86 14.35 28.56
N GLN A 32 -21.13 13.43 29.44
CA GLN A 32 -20.42 13.33 30.72
C GLN A 32 -18.91 13.11 30.52
N ILE A 33 -18.50 12.22 29.62
CA ILE A 33 -17.09 11.96 29.33
C ILE A 33 -16.41 13.21 28.75
N LEU A 34 -17.11 13.96 27.88
CA LEU A 34 -16.59 15.21 27.31
C LEU A 34 -16.42 16.30 28.39
N LEU A 35 -17.24 16.30 29.43
CA LEU A 35 -17.13 17.26 30.56
C LEU A 35 -16.01 16.86 31.53
N GLU A 36 -15.79 15.57 31.74
CA GLU A 36 -14.77 15.05 32.67
C GLU A 36 -13.37 15.07 32.08
N HIS A 37 -13.25 14.95 30.73
CA HIS A 37 -11.97 14.88 30.04
C HIS A 37 -11.82 16.02 29.06
N PRO A 38 -10.84 16.94 29.24
CA PRO A 38 -10.66 18.10 28.37
C PRO A 38 -10.16 17.72 26.96
N ARG A 39 -9.66 16.50 26.81
CA ARG A 39 -9.13 15.95 25.54
C ARG A 39 -9.63 14.53 25.37
N VAL A 40 -10.48 14.32 24.37
CA VAL A 40 -11.03 13.01 24.05
C VAL A 40 -10.69 12.70 22.58
N ALA A 41 -10.16 11.51 22.34
CA ALA A 41 -9.91 10.98 21.02
C ALA A 41 -10.76 9.73 20.79
N MET A 42 -11.60 9.74 19.76
CA MET A 42 -12.31 8.54 19.32
C MET A 42 -11.42 7.75 18.37
N VAL A 43 -11.13 6.48 18.70
CA VAL A 43 -10.30 5.59 17.90
C VAL A 43 -11.11 4.37 17.48
N LEU A 44 -11.52 4.35 16.23
CA LEU A 44 -12.18 3.20 15.61
C LEU A 44 -11.10 2.27 15.04
N ARG A 45 -11.10 1.02 15.47
CA ARG A 45 -10.17 0.00 14.98
C ARG A 45 -10.81 -0.73 13.80
N ASP A 46 -10.07 -0.80 12.71
CA ASP A 46 -10.41 -1.69 11.61
C ASP A 46 -9.83 -3.08 11.91
N GLU A 47 -10.69 -4.09 12.04
CA GLU A 47 -10.28 -5.48 12.25
C GLU A 47 -9.89 -6.21 10.96
N ALA A 48 -10.22 -5.64 9.80
CA ALA A 48 -9.97 -6.21 8.49
C ALA A 48 -8.63 -5.80 7.85
N SER A 49 -7.71 -5.24 8.61
CA SER A 49 -6.41 -4.79 8.11
C SER A 49 -5.42 -5.95 7.91
N TYR A 50 -4.31 -5.68 7.26
CA TYR A 50 -3.28 -6.67 6.90
C TYR A 50 -1.87 -6.10 7.02
N ASN A 51 -0.89 -7.01 7.14
CA ASN A 51 0.52 -6.64 7.23
C ASN A 51 1.06 -6.14 5.89
N ALA A 52 1.96 -5.16 5.96
CA ALA A 52 2.70 -4.69 4.79
C ALA A 52 3.62 -5.80 4.26
N VAL A 53 3.67 -5.94 2.95
CA VAL A 53 4.57 -6.85 2.23
C VAL A 53 5.55 -6.06 1.38
N ARG A 54 6.70 -6.67 1.10
CA ARG A 54 7.71 -6.13 0.20
C ARG A 54 8.46 -7.27 -0.48
N THR A 55 8.57 -7.22 -1.77
CA THR A 55 9.45 -8.09 -2.54
C THR A 55 10.84 -7.46 -2.61
N PRO A 56 11.91 -8.11 -2.11
CA PRO A 56 13.27 -7.62 -2.24
C PRO A 56 13.68 -7.48 -3.71
N MET A 57 14.32 -6.37 -4.06
CA MET A 57 14.69 -6.07 -5.45
C MET A 57 15.91 -6.90 -5.93
N ASP A 58 16.63 -7.52 -5.03
CA ASP A 58 17.79 -8.37 -5.30
C ASP A 58 17.44 -9.83 -5.59
N LEU A 59 16.17 -10.20 -5.48
CA LEU A 59 15.71 -11.53 -5.88
C LEU A 59 15.94 -11.75 -7.38
N PRO A 60 16.32 -12.99 -7.80
CA PRO A 60 16.52 -13.31 -9.21
C PRO A 60 15.34 -12.89 -10.08
N ILE A 61 14.12 -13.29 -9.71
CA ILE A 61 12.90 -12.93 -10.46
C ILE A 61 12.66 -11.41 -10.53
N ALA A 62 13.01 -10.66 -9.48
CA ALA A 62 12.87 -9.20 -9.52
C ALA A 62 13.83 -8.57 -10.53
N ARG A 63 15.05 -9.10 -10.65
CA ARG A 63 16.02 -8.66 -11.65
C ARG A 63 15.56 -9.00 -13.07
N GLU A 64 15.04 -10.20 -13.30
CA GLU A 64 14.48 -10.60 -14.60
C GLU A 64 13.32 -9.69 -15.02
N VAL A 65 12.40 -9.37 -14.11
CA VAL A 65 11.33 -8.39 -14.36
C VAL A 65 11.90 -7.02 -14.71
N ILE A 66 12.90 -6.53 -13.97
CA ILE A 66 13.55 -5.23 -14.24
C ILE A 66 14.19 -5.23 -15.63
N GLU A 67 14.89 -6.30 -16.02
CA GLU A 67 15.52 -6.40 -17.36
C GLU A 67 14.45 -6.46 -18.47
N ALA A 68 13.37 -7.20 -18.26
CA ALA A 68 12.26 -7.23 -19.21
C ALA A 68 11.63 -5.83 -19.40
N LEU A 69 11.41 -5.10 -18.30
CA LEU A 69 10.90 -3.73 -18.35
C LEU A 69 11.85 -2.79 -19.11
N LYS A 70 13.16 -2.86 -18.83
CA LYS A 70 14.17 -2.05 -19.49
C LYS A 70 14.33 -2.37 -20.98
N SER A 71 14.00 -3.60 -21.39
CA SER A 71 14.00 -3.94 -22.81
C SER A 71 12.84 -3.31 -23.60
N ALA A 72 11.73 -3.02 -22.91
CA ALA A 72 10.56 -2.39 -23.49
C ALA A 72 10.52 -0.86 -23.32
N ARG A 73 11.23 -0.33 -22.31
CA ARG A 73 11.15 1.09 -21.90
C ARG A 73 12.53 1.63 -21.53
N GLU A 74 12.86 2.82 -22.02
CA GLU A 74 14.13 3.50 -21.69
C GLU A 74 14.11 4.02 -20.25
N ASP A 75 12.99 4.60 -19.81
CA ASP A 75 12.85 5.25 -18.50
C ASP A 75 12.08 4.38 -17.50
N VAL A 76 12.78 3.48 -16.82
CA VAL A 76 12.20 2.65 -15.76
C VAL A 76 12.62 3.19 -14.39
N VAL A 77 11.65 3.68 -13.62
CA VAL A 77 11.86 4.11 -12.24
C VAL A 77 11.64 2.94 -11.29
N LEU A 78 12.65 2.62 -10.49
CA LEU A 78 12.61 1.52 -9.54
C LEU A 78 12.32 2.05 -8.13
N LEU A 79 11.20 1.65 -7.55
CA LEU A 79 10.79 2.03 -6.20
C LEU A 79 10.91 0.82 -5.27
N PRO A 80 11.81 0.83 -4.28
CA PRO A 80 11.99 -0.28 -3.34
C PRO A 80 10.79 -0.44 -2.39
N THR A 81 10.01 0.62 -2.20
CA THR A 81 8.77 0.63 -1.41
C THR A 81 7.79 1.61 -2.01
N MET A 82 6.52 1.31 -1.92
CA MET A 82 5.42 2.17 -2.33
C MET A 82 4.39 2.26 -1.20
N GLY A 83 3.83 3.45 -0.99
CA GLY A 83 2.66 3.62 -0.12
C GLY A 83 1.40 3.18 -0.85
N GLY A 84 0.50 2.55 -0.14
CA GLY A 84 -0.78 2.09 -0.67
C GLY A 84 -1.29 0.88 0.11
N SER A 85 -2.58 0.60 -0.03
CA SER A 85 -3.25 -0.50 0.63
C SER A 85 -3.86 -1.44 -0.40
N VAL A 86 -3.14 -2.54 -0.69
CA VAL A 86 -3.60 -3.64 -1.53
C VAL A 86 -3.36 -4.94 -0.76
N PRO A 87 -4.30 -5.90 -0.73
CA PRO A 87 -4.19 -7.13 0.06
C PRO A 87 -3.20 -8.15 -0.53
N LEU A 88 -2.04 -7.69 -0.99
CA LEU A 88 -1.01 -8.50 -1.64
C LEU A 88 -0.53 -9.66 -0.77
N GLY A 89 -0.42 -9.44 0.55
CA GLY A 89 0.00 -10.50 1.46
C GLY A 89 -0.96 -11.71 1.51
N ALA A 90 -2.25 -11.51 1.25
CA ALA A 90 -3.20 -12.61 1.12
C ALA A 90 -2.97 -13.39 -0.19
N MET A 91 -2.76 -12.68 -1.29
CA MET A 91 -2.45 -13.27 -2.59
C MET A 91 -1.12 -14.04 -2.56
N GLU A 92 -0.07 -13.46 -1.99
CA GLU A 92 1.23 -14.12 -1.85
C GLU A 92 1.14 -15.43 -1.06
N ARG A 93 0.38 -15.44 0.04
CA ARG A 93 0.16 -16.67 0.82
C ARG A 93 -0.64 -17.72 0.07
N ALA A 94 -1.70 -17.30 -0.64
CA ALA A 94 -2.54 -18.23 -1.39
C ALA A 94 -1.82 -18.85 -2.59
N ALA A 95 -1.05 -18.04 -3.32
CA ALA A 95 -0.32 -18.48 -4.50
C ALA A 95 1.12 -18.99 -4.19
N GLN A 96 1.58 -18.91 -2.94
CA GLN A 96 2.96 -19.26 -2.53
C GLN A 96 4.02 -18.53 -3.37
N THR A 97 3.77 -17.27 -3.70
CA THR A 97 4.61 -16.47 -4.61
C THR A 97 4.90 -15.08 -4.03
N ARG A 98 5.68 -14.30 -4.75
CA ARG A 98 5.93 -12.88 -4.47
C ARG A 98 5.21 -12.00 -5.47
N THR A 99 4.91 -10.79 -5.07
CA THR A 99 4.22 -9.80 -5.91
C THR A 99 5.18 -8.68 -6.27
N ILE A 100 5.22 -8.34 -7.56
CA ILE A 100 5.91 -7.16 -8.08
C ILE A 100 4.86 -6.28 -8.74
N THR A 101 4.76 -5.03 -8.33
CA THR A 101 3.80 -4.08 -8.89
C THR A 101 4.43 -3.36 -10.07
N VAL A 102 3.79 -3.43 -11.23
CA VAL A 102 4.19 -2.74 -12.45
C VAL A 102 3.02 -1.84 -12.88
N PRO A 103 2.97 -0.58 -12.42
CA PRO A 103 1.91 0.34 -12.77
C PRO A 103 2.07 0.84 -14.21
N ILE A 104 0.95 1.08 -14.88
CA ILE A 104 0.87 1.61 -16.25
C ILE A 104 0.16 2.95 -16.33
N ALA A 105 -0.54 3.37 -15.27
CA ALA A 105 -1.27 4.61 -15.23
C ALA A 105 -0.35 5.85 -15.14
N ASN A 106 -0.85 6.98 -15.59
CA ASN A 106 -0.16 8.25 -15.40
C ASN A 106 -0.26 8.71 -13.93
N TYR A 107 0.72 9.48 -13.47
CA TYR A 107 0.81 9.95 -12.09
C TYR A 107 -0.32 10.93 -11.68
N ASP A 108 -0.95 11.56 -12.68
CA ASP A 108 -2.02 12.54 -12.55
C ASP A 108 -3.39 11.98 -13.00
N ASP A 109 -3.59 10.70 -12.82
CA ASP A 109 -4.79 9.96 -13.25
C ASP A 109 -6.04 10.23 -12.39
N ASN A 110 -5.92 11.03 -11.32
CA ASN A 110 -6.98 11.24 -10.33
C ASN A 110 -7.50 9.96 -9.67
N GLN A 111 -6.64 8.98 -9.46
CA GLN A 111 -7.01 7.70 -8.85
C GLN A 111 -7.87 7.89 -7.60
N HIS A 112 -8.97 7.15 -7.52
CA HIS A 112 -9.97 7.23 -6.44
C HIS A 112 -10.71 8.57 -6.33
N ALA A 113 -10.72 9.40 -7.38
CA ALA A 113 -11.40 10.69 -7.41
C ALA A 113 -12.28 10.87 -8.66
N ALA A 114 -13.03 11.97 -8.70
CA ALA A 114 -13.79 12.33 -9.90
C ALA A 114 -12.84 12.58 -11.09
N ASN A 115 -13.30 12.19 -12.29
CA ASN A 115 -12.53 12.29 -13.53
C ASN A 115 -11.24 11.44 -13.52
N GLU A 116 -11.24 10.29 -12.84
CA GLU A 116 -10.18 9.30 -12.99
C GLU A 116 -9.97 8.97 -14.47
N ASN A 117 -8.71 9.00 -14.91
CA ASN A 117 -8.37 8.93 -16.33
C ASN A 117 -7.07 8.17 -16.59
N LEU A 118 -6.93 7.69 -17.80
CA LEU A 118 -5.71 7.06 -18.30
C LEU A 118 -5.34 7.71 -19.64
N ARG A 119 -4.09 8.17 -19.77
CA ARG A 119 -3.58 8.61 -21.08
C ARG A 119 -3.51 7.44 -22.03
N LEU A 120 -3.98 7.62 -23.26
CA LEU A 120 -3.95 6.55 -24.26
C LEU A 120 -2.52 6.05 -24.54
N GLN A 121 -1.53 6.93 -24.50
CA GLN A 121 -0.14 6.52 -24.64
C GLN A 121 0.29 5.58 -23.52
N ASN A 122 -0.10 5.85 -22.26
CA ASN A 122 0.19 4.95 -21.14
C ASN A 122 -0.48 3.57 -21.31
N LEU A 123 -1.66 3.52 -21.94
CA LEU A 123 -2.31 2.25 -22.26
C LEU A 123 -1.48 1.44 -23.27
N TRP A 124 -1.05 2.07 -24.37
CA TRP A 124 -0.21 1.40 -25.39
C TRP A 124 1.12 0.94 -24.80
N ASP A 125 1.79 1.81 -24.07
CA ASP A 125 3.02 1.52 -23.37
C ASP A 125 2.83 0.37 -22.37
N GLY A 126 1.67 0.32 -21.70
CA GLY A 126 1.29 -0.77 -20.80
C GLY A 126 1.14 -2.11 -21.51
N VAL A 127 0.56 -2.12 -22.70
CA VAL A 127 0.45 -3.34 -23.53
C VAL A 127 1.83 -3.87 -23.90
N GLU A 128 2.75 -3.01 -24.37
CA GLU A 128 4.13 -3.38 -24.68
C GLU A 128 4.88 -3.92 -23.45
N THR A 129 4.71 -3.24 -22.31
CA THR A 129 5.27 -3.66 -21.03
C THR A 129 4.78 -5.06 -20.62
N MET A 130 3.47 -5.31 -20.70
CA MET A 130 2.90 -6.62 -20.39
C MET A 130 3.37 -7.70 -21.37
N ALA A 131 3.51 -7.38 -22.66
CA ALA A 131 4.05 -8.31 -23.64
C ALA A 131 5.50 -8.70 -23.32
N ALA A 132 6.34 -7.75 -22.90
CA ALA A 132 7.72 -8.02 -22.49
C ALA A 132 7.76 -8.94 -21.23
N LEU A 133 6.91 -8.70 -20.26
CA LEU A 133 6.80 -9.54 -19.07
C LEU A 133 6.34 -10.97 -19.39
N LEU A 134 5.36 -11.13 -20.29
CA LEU A 134 4.87 -12.44 -20.70
C LEU A 134 5.88 -13.22 -21.56
N ALA A 135 6.82 -12.53 -22.19
CA ALA A 135 7.89 -13.13 -23.00
C ALA A 135 9.13 -13.54 -22.18
N MET A 136 9.14 -13.27 -20.87
CA MET A 136 10.21 -13.72 -19.96
C MET A 136 10.32 -15.25 -19.98
N LYS A 137 11.57 -15.76 -19.92
CA LYS A 137 11.86 -17.20 -19.96
C LYS A 137 12.12 -17.77 -18.57
#